data_b31494549c7cb8790781e3bc52d4b4ef
#
_entry.id   b31494549c7cb8790781e3bc52d4b4ef
#
_cell.length_a   1.000
_cell.length_b   1.000
_cell.length_c   1.000
_cell.angle_alpha   90.00
_cell.angle_beta   90.00
_cell.angle_gamma   90.00
#
_symmetry.space_group_name_H-M   'P 1'
#
loop_
_entity.id
_entity.type
_entity.pdbx_description
1 polymer ?
#
loop_
_entity_poly.entity_id
_entity_poly.type
_entity_poly.pdbx_seq_one_letter_code
_entity_poly.pdbx_strand_id
1 'polypeptide(L)'
;MKSMLTTLCYIEKEDSYLMLHRISKKNDVNKEKWIGVGGHFEKDESPEDCLLREVKEETGLALTSYHFRGIVTFILKDKGSELTEYMCLYTADDYEGTLCDCNEGVLKWVDKNEIFNLNLWEGDRIFLRLLQE
;
A
#
# COMPACT_ATOMS: atom_id res chain seq x y z
N MET A 1 -25.33 -0.68 -2.17
CA MET A 1 -23.98 -1.24 -1.98
C MET A 1 -22.94 -0.13 -2.08
N LYS A 2 -22.07 -0.06 -1.12
CA LYS A 2 -20.97 0.90 -1.15
C LYS A 2 -19.69 0.24 -1.66
N SER A 3 -18.96 0.97 -2.48
CA SER A 3 -17.65 0.51 -2.97
C SER A 3 -16.65 1.65 -2.90
N MET A 4 -15.38 1.30 -2.81
CA MET A 4 -14.31 2.28 -2.89
C MET A 4 -13.17 1.76 -3.73
N LEU A 5 -12.44 2.68 -4.33
CA LEU A 5 -11.30 2.40 -5.19
C LEU A 5 -10.03 2.88 -4.49
N THR A 6 -9.05 2.01 -4.41
CA THR A 6 -7.77 2.32 -3.76
C THR A 6 -6.61 1.80 -4.58
N THR A 7 -5.41 2.26 -4.25
CA THR A 7 -4.15 1.69 -4.76
C THR A 7 -3.30 1.25 -3.60
N LEU A 8 -2.45 0.28 -3.85
CA LEU A 8 -1.39 -0.12 -2.93
C LEU A 8 -0.16 -0.46 -3.75
N CYS A 9 1.00 0.00 -3.30
CA CYS A 9 2.26 -0.19 -3.99
C CYS A 9 3.33 -0.70 -3.04
N TYR A 10 4.06 -1.72 -3.48
CA TYR A 10 5.26 -2.18 -2.80
C TYR A 10 6.44 -1.74 -3.65
N ILE A 11 7.20 -0.75 -3.15
CA ILE A 11 8.37 -0.22 -3.84
C ILE A 11 9.55 -1.12 -3.46
N GLU A 12 10.25 -1.61 -4.47
CA GLU A 12 11.35 -2.54 -4.29
C GLU A 12 12.69 -1.83 -4.41
N LYS A 13 13.61 -2.19 -3.53
CA LYS A 13 14.99 -1.78 -3.59
C LYS A 13 15.83 -2.99 -3.19
N GLU A 14 16.59 -3.55 -4.16
CA GLU A 14 17.32 -4.80 -3.94
C GLU A 14 16.35 -5.89 -3.46
N ASP A 15 16.59 -6.52 -2.32
CA ASP A 15 15.74 -7.58 -1.77
C ASP A 15 14.77 -7.06 -0.71
N SER A 16 14.45 -5.76 -0.73
CA SER A 16 13.58 -5.13 0.27
C SER A 16 12.37 -4.47 -0.36
N TYR A 17 11.31 -4.36 0.43
CA TYR A 17 10.14 -3.53 0.13
C TYR A 17 10.11 -2.34 1.08
N LEU A 18 9.65 -1.20 0.57
CA LEU A 18 9.36 -0.05 1.43
C LEU A 18 8.02 -0.29 2.11
N MET A 19 8.04 -0.36 3.43
CA MET A 19 6.87 -0.62 4.24
C MET A 19 6.55 0.57 5.12
N LEU A 20 5.25 0.82 5.30
CA LEU A 20 4.75 1.86 6.19
C LEU A 20 4.22 1.20 7.47
N HIS A 21 4.80 1.54 8.60
CA HIS A 21 4.32 1.10 9.91
C HIS A 21 3.36 2.16 10.46
N ARG A 22 2.08 1.83 10.54
CA ARG A 22 1.00 2.76 10.89
C ARG A 22 0.91 2.98 12.39
N ILE A 23 1.73 3.87 12.93
CA ILE A 23 1.81 4.12 14.38
C ILE A 23 1.51 5.57 14.79
N SER A 24 1.28 6.46 13.82
CA SER A 24 1.16 7.89 14.12
C SER A 24 -0.25 8.36 14.51
N LYS A 25 -1.29 7.60 14.18
CA LYS A 25 -2.69 7.98 14.41
C LYS A 25 -3.36 7.00 15.37
N LYS A 26 -3.98 7.52 16.44
CA LYS A 26 -4.61 6.68 17.48
C LYS A 26 -5.84 5.92 17.00
N ASN A 27 -6.65 6.50 16.12
CA ASN A 27 -7.90 5.92 15.65
C ASN A 27 -7.80 5.33 14.23
N ASP A 28 -6.60 4.98 13.82
CA ASP A 28 -6.36 4.38 12.52
C ASP A 28 -6.78 2.91 12.55
N VAL A 29 -7.62 2.49 11.59
CA VAL A 29 -8.03 1.08 11.46
C VAL A 29 -6.82 0.18 11.18
N ASN A 30 -5.77 0.73 10.56
CA ASN A 30 -4.51 0.02 10.29
C ASN A 30 -3.48 0.20 11.40
N LYS A 31 -3.88 0.71 12.57
CA LYS A 31 -2.94 1.01 13.65
C LYS A 31 -2.05 -0.20 13.98
N GLU A 32 -0.76 0.06 14.05
CA GLU A 32 0.30 -0.90 14.31
C GLU A 32 0.51 -1.93 13.18
N LYS A 33 -0.28 -1.85 12.10
CA LYS A 33 -0.06 -2.71 10.94
C LYS A 33 1.06 -2.15 10.07
N TRP A 34 1.74 -3.06 9.39
CA TRP A 34 2.70 -2.74 8.35
C TRP A 34 2.02 -2.94 7.01
N ILE A 35 2.04 -1.95 6.16
CA ILE A 35 1.39 -1.98 4.85
C ILE A 35 2.30 -1.40 3.78
N GLY A 36 1.92 -1.57 2.53
CA GLY A 36 2.54 -0.85 1.42
C GLY A 36 2.11 0.62 1.42
N VAL A 37 2.39 1.31 0.34
CA VAL A 37 2.10 2.73 0.18
C VAL A 37 0.94 2.91 -0.80
N GLY A 38 -0.05 3.70 -0.47
CA GLY A 38 -1.19 3.93 -1.35
C GLY A 38 -2.32 4.64 -0.63
N GLY A 39 -3.46 4.70 -1.27
CA GLY A 39 -4.62 5.35 -0.70
C GLY A 39 -5.80 5.38 -1.65
N HIS A 40 -6.78 6.20 -1.31
CA HIS A 40 -8.04 6.31 -2.05
C HIS A 40 -7.89 7.15 -3.31
N PHE A 41 -8.62 6.76 -4.34
CA PHE A 41 -8.74 7.58 -5.55
C PHE A 41 -9.38 8.91 -5.18
N GLU A 42 -8.90 9.97 -5.79
CA GLU A 42 -9.58 11.25 -5.79
C GLU A 42 -10.42 11.34 -7.06
N LYS A 43 -11.29 12.36 -7.11
CA LYS A 43 -12.17 12.55 -8.26
C LYS A 43 -11.39 12.63 -9.57
N ASP A 44 -11.85 11.90 -10.56
CA ASP A 44 -11.30 11.89 -11.93
C ASP A 44 -9.86 11.35 -12.05
N GLU A 45 -9.39 10.65 -11.03
CA GLU A 45 -8.08 9.97 -11.11
C GLU A 45 -8.17 8.61 -11.78
N SER A 46 -7.19 8.32 -12.63
CA SER A 46 -6.93 6.94 -13.06
C SER A 46 -6.17 6.19 -11.96
N PRO A 47 -6.08 4.85 -12.03
CA PRO A 47 -5.25 4.11 -11.07
C PRO A 47 -3.81 4.61 -11.03
N GLU A 48 -3.20 4.95 -12.18
CA GLU A 48 -1.83 5.45 -12.24
C GLU A 48 -1.70 6.83 -11.62
N ASP A 49 -2.67 7.72 -11.85
CA ASP A 49 -2.68 9.04 -11.24
C ASP A 49 -2.71 8.92 -9.72
N CYS A 50 -3.57 8.05 -9.20
CA CYS A 50 -3.69 7.80 -7.76
C CYS A 50 -2.39 7.23 -7.20
N LEU A 51 -1.82 6.24 -7.89
CA LEU A 51 -0.55 5.62 -7.50
C LEU A 51 0.55 6.66 -7.37
N LEU A 52 0.77 7.44 -8.42
CA LEU A 52 1.87 8.41 -8.44
C LEU A 52 1.68 9.51 -7.41
N ARG A 53 0.45 9.98 -7.23
CA ARG A 53 0.14 11.01 -6.24
C ARG A 53 0.34 10.50 -4.81
N GLU A 54 -0.24 9.35 -4.48
CA GLU A 54 -0.15 8.79 -3.13
C GLU A 54 1.30 8.46 -2.74
N VAL A 55 2.05 7.86 -3.66
CA VAL A 55 3.46 7.56 -3.40
C VAL A 55 4.24 8.84 -3.14
N LYS A 56 4.01 9.87 -3.95
CA LYS A 56 4.70 11.15 -3.78
C LYS A 56 4.35 11.81 -2.45
N GLU A 57 3.07 11.84 -2.10
CA GLU A 57 2.60 12.43 -0.85
C GLU A 57 3.15 11.71 0.38
N GLU A 58 3.12 10.39 0.36
CA GLU A 58 3.51 9.59 1.53
C GLU A 58 5.01 9.40 1.67
N THR A 59 5.75 9.32 0.58
CA THR A 59 7.17 8.96 0.61
C THR A 59 8.12 10.03 0.12
N GLY A 60 7.64 10.97 -0.69
CA GLY A 60 8.50 11.94 -1.37
C GLY A 60 9.11 11.40 -2.66
N LEU A 61 8.87 10.14 -2.99
CA LEU A 61 9.46 9.49 -4.16
C LEU A 61 8.57 9.67 -5.40
N ALA A 62 9.20 9.86 -6.56
CA ALA A 62 8.55 9.88 -7.85
C ALA A 62 8.87 8.58 -8.57
N LEU A 63 7.89 7.72 -8.74
CA LEU A 63 8.08 6.42 -9.40
C LEU A 63 8.41 6.61 -10.88
N THR A 64 9.41 5.91 -11.37
CA THR A 64 9.82 5.92 -12.77
C THR A 64 9.62 4.57 -13.45
N SER A 65 9.45 3.51 -12.68
CA SER A 65 9.13 2.18 -13.21
C SER A 65 8.21 1.48 -12.24
N TYR A 66 7.03 1.10 -12.72
CA TYR A 66 6.05 0.42 -11.89
C TYR A 66 5.24 -0.55 -12.75
N HIS A 67 4.66 -1.56 -12.11
CA HIS A 67 3.95 -2.64 -12.77
C HIS A 67 2.62 -2.93 -12.09
N PHE A 68 1.55 -2.96 -12.87
CA PHE A 68 0.24 -3.37 -12.37
C PHE A 68 0.26 -4.88 -12.12
N ARG A 69 -0.15 -5.31 -10.93
CA ARG A 69 -0.13 -6.72 -10.55
C ARG A 69 -1.52 -7.34 -10.50
N GLY A 70 -2.55 -6.55 -10.32
CA GLY A 70 -3.91 -7.04 -10.29
C GLY A 70 -4.82 -6.21 -9.41
N ILE A 71 -6.06 -6.64 -9.32
CA ILE A 71 -7.05 -6.03 -8.43
C ILE A 71 -7.33 -7.01 -7.31
N VAL A 72 -7.22 -6.52 -6.08
CA VAL A 72 -7.58 -7.29 -4.89
C VAL A 72 -8.92 -6.76 -4.39
N THR A 73 -9.87 -7.65 -4.22
CA THR A 73 -11.21 -7.27 -3.75
C THR A 73 -11.34 -7.65 -2.28
N PHE A 74 -11.61 -6.66 -1.46
CA PHE A 74 -11.90 -6.88 -0.04
C PHE A 74 -13.38 -6.63 0.21
N ILE A 75 -14.02 -7.56 0.89
CA ILE A 75 -15.41 -7.40 1.32
C ILE A 75 -15.39 -7.20 2.84
N LEU A 76 -15.72 -5.99 3.27
CA LEU A 76 -15.69 -5.59 4.67
C LEU A 76 -17.12 -5.57 5.21
N LYS A 77 -17.40 -6.43 6.17
CA LYS A 77 -18.73 -6.53 6.79
C LYS A 77 -18.62 -6.10 8.25
N ASP A 78 -19.48 -5.16 8.64
CA ASP A 78 -19.54 -4.66 10.01
C ASP A 78 -20.97 -4.32 10.36
N LYS A 79 -21.53 -4.99 11.37
CA LYS A 79 -22.85 -4.69 11.96
C LYS A 79 -23.97 -4.41 10.96
N GLY A 80 -24.06 -5.28 9.93
CA GLY A 80 -25.12 -5.16 8.92
C GLY A 80 -24.79 -4.23 7.77
N SER A 81 -23.65 -3.55 7.78
CA SER A 81 -23.19 -2.79 6.62
C SER A 81 -22.13 -3.58 5.86
N GLU A 82 -22.05 -3.36 4.57
CA GLU A 82 -21.10 -4.03 3.70
C GLU A 82 -20.42 -3.01 2.80
N LEU A 83 -19.10 -3.05 2.76
CA LEU A 83 -18.28 -2.19 1.93
C LEU A 83 -17.37 -3.07 1.09
N THR A 84 -17.32 -2.82 -0.21
CA THR A 84 -16.40 -3.53 -1.10
C THR A 84 -15.29 -2.59 -1.50
N GLU A 85 -14.07 -2.99 -1.23
CA GLU A 85 -12.88 -2.24 -1.65
C GLU A 85 -12.23 -2.95 -2.83
N TYR A 86 -12.05 -2.21 -3.93
CA TYR A 86 -11.30 -2.67 -5.09
C TYR A 86 -9.95 -1.97 -5.07
N MET A 87 -8.91 -2.74 -4.77
CA MET A 87 -7.57 -2.21 -4.61
C MET A 87 -6.71 -2.59 -5.81
N CYS A 88 -6.20 -1.58 -6.50
CA CYS A 88 -5.25 -1.78 -7.60
C CYS A 88 -3.86 -1.98 -7.00
N LEU A 89 -3.31 -3.17 -7.17
CA LEU A 89 -2.02 -3.56 -6.60
C LEU A 89 -0.90 -3.35 -7.61
N TYR A 90 0.14 -2.66 -7.17
CA TYR A 90 1.32 -2.36 -7.97
C TYR A 90 2.59 -2.76 -7.24
N THR A 91 3.64 -3.05 -8.02
CA THR A 91 5.01 -3.03 -7.52
C THR A 91 5.77 -1.97 -8.29
N ALA A 92 6.82 -1.42 -7.72
CA ALA A 92 7.66 -0.43 -8.37
C ALA A 92 9.12 -0.77 -8.10
N ASP A 93 9.95 -0.67 -9.13
CA ASP A 93 11.36 -1.06 -9.05
C ASP A 93 12.34 0.06 -9.36
N ASP A 94 11.84 1.26 -9.65
CA ASP A 94 12.71 2.42 -9.82
C ASP A 94 11.97 3.70 -9.46
N TYR A 95 12.73 4.67 -8.96
CA TYR A 95 12.18 5.94 -8.49
C TYR A 95 13.25 7.02 -8.45
N GLU A 96 12.81 8.27 -8.36
CA GLU A 96 13.67 9.43 -8.13
C GLU A 96 13.24 10.10 -6.83
N GLY A 97 14.14 10.91 -6.27
CA GLY A 97 13.85 11.67 -5.05
C GLY A 97 14.39 11.01 -3.82
N THR A 98 14.05 11.60 -2.69
CA THR A 98 14.54 11.19 -1.36
C THR A 98 13.35 10.95 -0.46
N LEU A 99 13.43 9.90 0.37
CA LEU A 99 12.38 9.62 1.36
C LEU A 99 12.19 10.81 2.28
N CYS A 100 10.92 11.17 2.49
CA CYS A 100 10.55 12.17 3.48
C CYS A 100 9.78 11.50 4.62
N ASP A 101 9.57 12.24 5.72
CA ASP A 101 8.76 11.74 6.81
C ASP A 101 7.31 11.62 6.37
N CYS A 102 6.65 10.56 6.83
CA CYS A 102 5.25 10.30 6.56
C CYS A 102 4.40 10.63 7.78
N ASN A 103 3.30 11.37 7.58
CA ASN A 103 2.39 11.73 8.66
C ASN A 103 1.62 10.54 9.22
N GLU A 104 1.55 9.46 8.50
CA GLU A 104 0.74 8.29 8.87
C GLU A 104 1.52 7.23 9.64
N GLY A 105 2.83 7.33 9.68
CA GLY A 105 3.66 6.36 10.36
C GLY A 105 5.13 6.48 10.00
N VAL A 106 5.83 5.37 10.15
CA VAL A 106 7.27 5.28 9.89
C VAL A 106 7.51 4.43 8.65
N LEU A 107 8.26 4.97 7.70
CA LEU A 107 8.67 4.25 6.50
C LEU A 107 9.98 3.51 6.78
N LYS A 108 10.04 2.25 6.36
CA LYS A 108 11.24 1.42 6.54
C LYS A 108 11.38 0.43 5.41
N TRP A 109 12.61 0.27 4.93
CA TRP A 109 12.95 -0.80 4.00
C TRP A 109 13.03 -2.10 4.79
N VAL A 110 12.24 -3.10 4.41
CA VAL A 110 12.18 -4.38 5.09
C VAL A 110 12.54 -5.49 4.10
N ASP A 111 13.49 -6.34 4.48
CA ASP A 111 13.90 -7.48 3.67
C ASP A 111 12.68 -8.36 3.35
N LYS A 112 12.58 -8.80 2.09
CA LYS A 112 11.46 -9.63 1.63
C LYS A 112 11.32 -10.92 2.45
N ASN A 113 12.42 -11.44 2.97
CA ASN A 113 12.38 -12.65 3.82
C ASN A 113 11.84 -12.36 5.22
N GLU A 114 11.89 -11.11 5.67
CA GLU A 114 11.43 -10.71 7.00
C GLU A 114 10.00 -10.17 6.98
N ILE A 115 9.44 -9.93 5.80
CA ILE A 115 8.14 -9.26 5.66
C ILE A 115 7.03 -10.01 6.43
N PHE A 116 7.05 -11.35 6.41
CA PHE A 116 6.00 -12.16 7.01
C PHE A 116 6.10 -12.26 8.54
N ASN A 117 7.18 -11.72 9.11
CA ASN A 117 7.33 -11.60 10.56
C ASN A 117 6.67 -10.33 11.10
N LEU A 118 6.24 -9.45 10.21
CA LEU A 118 5.59 -8.20 10.59
C LEU A 118 4.12 -8.41 10.90
N ASN A 119 3.53 -7.45 11.61
CA ASN A 119 2.10 -7.43 11.87
C ASN A 119 1.36 -6.98 10.61
N LEU A 120 1.03 -7.94 9.76
CA LEU A 120 0.34 -7.73 8.49
C LEU A 120 -1.13 -8.11 8.60
N TRP A 121 -1.98 -7.52 7.74
CA TRP A 121 -3.32 -8.05 7.51
C TRP A 121 -3.21 -9.42 6.85
N GLU A 122 -4.10 -10.33 7.20
CA GLU A 122 -4.08 -11.69 6.62
C GLU A 122 -4.22 -11.69 5.09
N GLY A 123 -5.07 -10.82 4.57
CA GLY A 123 -5.20 -10.67 3.11
C GLY A 123 -3.90 -10.24 2.45
N ASP A 124 -3.16 -9.35 3.10
CA ASP A 124 -1.88 -8.86 2.58
C ASP A 124 -0.84 -9.98 2.53
N ARG A 125 -0.87 -10.91 3.48
CA ARG A 125 0.02 -12.08 3.45
C ARG A 125 -0.17 -12.91 2.20
N ILE A 126 -1.41 -13.03 1.75
CA ILE A 126 -1.75 -13.84 0.58
C ILE A 126 -1.14 -13.22 -0.68
N PHE A 127 -1.41 -11.95 -0.97
CA PHE A 127 -0.89 -11.37 -2.20
C PHE A 127 0.61 -11.10 -2.15
N LEU A 128 1.18 -10.87 -0.96
CA LEU A 128 2.63 -10.74 -0.83
C LEU A 128 3.35 -12.05 -1.18
N ARG A 129 2.77 -13.20 -0.82
CA ARG A 129 3.32 -14.49 -1.26
C ARG A 129 3.26 -14.63 -2.77
N LEU A 130 2.14 -14.26 -3.37
CA LEU A 130 1.98 -14.33 -4.82
C LEU A 130 2.98 -13.43 -5.55
N LEU A 131 3.25 -12.25 -5.01
CA LEU A 131 4.21 -11.32 -5.60
C LEU A 131 5.64 -11.85 -5.58
N GLN A 132 5.96 -12.75 -4.65
CA GLN A 132 7.32 -13.30 -4.50
C GLN A 132 7.52 -14.63 -5.24
N GLU A 133 6.51 -15.11 -5.90
CA GLU A 133 6.61 -16.32 -6.71
C GLU A 133 7.27 -16.07 -8.07
#